data_779b6d2d1398282933ad067102bc2183
#
_entry.id   779b6d2d1398282933ad067102bc2183
#
_cell.length_a   1.000
_cell.length_b   1.000
_cell.length_c   1.000
_cell.angle_alpha   90.00
_cell.angle_beta   90.00
_cell.angle_gamma   90.00
#
_symmetry.space_group_name_H-M   'P 1'
#
loop_
_entity.id
_entity.type
_entity.pdbx_description
1 polymer ?
#
loop_
_entity_poly.entity_id
_entity_poly.type
_entity_poly.pdbx_seq_one_letter_code
_entity_poly.pdbx_strand_id
1 'polypeptide(L)'
;MTPLFADWPLHRIEAGYLDGMRATARVSVPFRYAAVNGWYFNATPIPSPRLLVRVLRDSRGRAPWFLYNALVRVSRSPAAADRAVLSDLDRAWRGHLLPAYKLLVEAAEKEVDQGTPQRLIEIVDEVCRSAGEYLWSLAIVGGSAWKMEQALGRFWRKYLAGPLDGTPAGHGGPQLLLRGLPGAEPTFPPHAVLSLDWYHPTAGEIATDPRTSPNGPGAELAATRAATEASCRSALDDRPRLLARFDELLAVAQRYAVIREEQARDLTLGWPLLRRCTRRLGEQLVASGAVAAVDDFFFLTRGEVSEALTGTPTDLARMATGRRALWQRQRRLAAPLTLGHPPRLIGDPIARAVQAARNTRDLPEGAIIGHPASAGRATGRVRIIAGPADFASFADGEVLVAKATAPAWTPLFISAAAVVTDGGTLAAHASLVAREYGIPAVVGTGDATTRLHTGQLVTVDGSAGTVEPIDTKRVGL
;
A
#
# COMPACT_ATOMS: atom_id res chain seq x y z
N MET A 1 -0.90 -14.39 6.22
CA MET A 1 -2.38 -14.29 6.21
C MET A 1 -2.97 -15.46 6.97
N THR A 2 -3.99 -15.23 7.79
CA THR A 2 -4.73 -16.31 8.46
C THR A 2 -5.58 -17.09 7.48
N PRO A 3 -5.91 -18.36 7.76
CA PRO A 3 -6.81 -19.16 6.93
C PRO A 3 -8.17 -18.49 6.69
N LEU A 4 -8.78 -17.91 7.74
CA LEU A 4 -10.06 -17.22 7.62
C LEU A 4 -10.00 -16.10 6.59
N PHE A 5 -8.99 -15.22 6.72
CA PHE A 5 -8.87 -14.06 5.82
C PHE A 5 -8.65 -14.49 4.37
N ALA A 6 -7.86 -15.54 4.16
CA ALA A 6 -7.60 -16.11 2.84
C ALA A 6 -8.84 -16.74 2.19
N ASP A 7 -9.66 -17.43 2.98
CA ASP A 7 -10.82 -18.18 2.48
C ASP A 7 -12.08 -17.31 2.32
N TRP A 8 -12.29 -16.31 3.17
CA TRP A 8 -13.55 -15.57 3.19
C TRP A 8 -13.40 -14.11 2.77
N PRO A 9 -12.78 -13.19 3.56
CA PRO A 9 -12.70 -11.76 3.22
C PRO A 9 -12.05 -11.51 1.89
N LEU A 10 -10.95 -12.18 1.59
CA LEU A 10 -10.20 -12.00 0.37
C LEU A 10 -11.04 -12.23 -0.88
N HIS A 11 -11.88 -13.28 -0.88
CA HIS A 11 -12.78 -13.58 -1.99
C HIS A 11 -13.94 -12.58 -2.12
N ARG A 12 -14.44 -12.05 -0.99
CA ARG A 12 -15.49 -11.02 -1.00
C ARG A 12 -14.96 -9.68 -1.51
N ILE A 13 -13.76 -9.31 -1.09
CA ILE A 13 -13.06 -8.11 -1.58
C ILE A 13 -12.77 -8.27 -3.08
N GLU A 14 -12.31 -9.45 -3.54
CA GLU A 14 -12.11 -9.73 -4.97
C GLU A 14 -13.41 -9.56 -5.75
N ALA A 15 -14.53 -10.11 -5.27
CA ALA A 15 -15.82 -9.97 -5.92
C ALA A 15 -16.23 -8.50 -6.07
N GLY A 16 -16.12 -7.70 -5.00
CA GLY A 16 -16.39 -6.26 -5.04
C GLY A 16 -15.47 -5.51 -5.99
N TYR A 17 -14.17 -5.84 -6.01
CA TYR A 17 -13.22 -5.27 -6.95
C TYR A 17 -13.62 -5.51 -8.41
N LEU A 18 -14.08 -6.73 -8.74
CA LEU A 18 -14.57 -7.07 -10.07
C LEU A 18 -15.90 -6.38 -10.40
N ASP A 19 -16.76 -6.15 -9.40
CA ASP A 19 -18.00 -5.42 -9.58
C ASP A 19 -17.72 -3.94 -9.88
N GLY A 20 -16.84 -3.29 -9.15
CA GLY A 20 -16.37 -1.93 -9.42
C GLY A 20 -15.77 -1.80 -10.82
N MET A 21 -14.97 -2.79 -11.24
CA MET A 21 -14.40 -2.86 -12.57
C MET A 21 -15.50 -2.95 -13.65
N ARG A 22 -16.53 -3.78 -13.45
CA ARG A 22 -17.65 -3.90 -14.38
C ARG A 22 -18.47 -2.62 -14.45
N ALA A 23 -18.76 -2.02 -13.30
CA ALA A 23 -19.57 -0.80 -13.23
C ALA A 23 -18.92 0.38 -13.97
N THR A 24 -17.60 0.55 -13.81
CA THR A 24 -16.86 1.70 -14.35
C THR A 24 -16.34 1.47 -15.78
N ALA A 25 -15.64 0.37 -16.00
CA ALA A 25 -14.94 0.07 -17.26
C ALA A 25 -15.76 -0.83 -18.19
N ARG A 26 -16.89 -1.40 -17.73
CA ARG A 26 -17.66 -2.44 -18.43
C ARG A 26 -16.78 -3.64 -18.85
N VAL A 27 -15.77 -3.93 -18.03
CA VAL A 27 -14.80 -5.00 -18.27
C VAL A 27 -14.94 -6.04 -17.16
N SER A 28 -14.88 -7.30 -17.52
CA SER A 28 -14.69 -8.38 -16.57
C SER A 28 -13.38 -9.09 -16.93
N VAL A 29 -12.28 -8.58 -16.40
CA VAL A 29 -10.98 -9.27 -16.47
C VAL A 29 -10.91 -10.22 -15.29
N PRO A 30 -10.61 -11.50 -15.47
CA PRO A 30 -10.51 -12.48 -14.38
C PRO A 30 -9.22 -12.24 -13.58
N PHE A 31 -9.30 -11.23 -12.76
CA PHE A 31 -8.27 -10.87 -11.80
C PHE A 31 -8.48 -11.70 -10.54
N ARG A 32 -7.43 -12.23 -9.93
CA ARG A 32 -7.55 -13.04 -8.72
C ARG A 32 -6.57 -12.60 -7.65
N TYR A 33 -7.08 -12.56 -6.45
CA TYR A 33 -6.28 -12.55 -5.24
C TYR A 33 -6.11 -13.98 -4.74
N ALA A 34 -4.88 -14.40 -4.51
CA ALA A 34 -4.58 -15.75 -4.08
C ALA A 34 -3.74 -15.73 -2.80
N ALA A 35 -4.04 -16.63 -1.90
CA ALA A 35 -3.19 -16.94 -0.77
C ALA A 35 -2.46 -18.27 -1.03
N VAL A 36 -1.14 -18.22 -1.10
CA VAL A 36 -0.29 -19.41 -1.28
C VAL A 36 0.62 -19.53 -0.08
N ASN A 37 0.52 -20.61 0.67
CA ASN A 37 1.25 -20.82 1.93
C ASN A 37 1.12 -19.65 2.93
N GLY A 38 -0.07 -19.05 3.03
CA GLY A 38 -0.33 -17.90 3.90
C GLY A 38 0.21 -16.55 3.37
N TRP A 39 0.77 -16.51 2.17
CA TRP A 39 1.24 -15.29 1.51
C TRP A 39 0.28 -14.83 0.43
N TYR A 40 0.05 -13.53 0.38
CA TYR A 40 -0.81 -12.89 -0.62
C TYR A 40 -0.10 -12.74 -1.96
N PHE A 41 -0.78 -13.13 -3.00
CA PHE A 41 -0.35 -12.91 -4.38
C PHE A 41 -1.50 -12.36 -5.21
N ASN A 42 -1.13 -11.50 -6.14
CA ASN A 42 -2.04 -10.91 -7.09
C ASN A 42 -1.83 -11.58 -8.46
N ALA A 43 -2.83 -12.29 -8.94
CA ALA A 43 -2.78 -12.96 -10.24
C ALA A 43 -3.43 -12.11 -11.32
N THR A 44 -2.60 -11.44 -12.12
CA THR A 44 -3.06 -10.74 -13.31
C THR A 44 -3.26 -11.74 -14.45
N PRO A 45 -4.42 -11.75 -15.13
CA PRO A 45 -4.65 -12.68 -16.24
C PRO A 45 -3.70 -12.41 -17.40
N ILE A 46 -3.17 -13.47 -17.97
CA ILE A 46 -2.35 -13.41 -19.17
C ILE A 46 -3.25 -12.98 -20.34
N PRO A 47 -2.91 -11.91 -21.06
CA PRO A 47 -3.64 -11.50 -22.25
C PRO A 47 -3.67 -12.64 -23.28
N SER A 48 -4.87 -13.16 -23.56
CA SER A 48 -5.07 -14.12 -24.63
C SER A 48 -5.99 -13.51 -25.70
N PRO A 49 -5.90 -13.93 -26.96
CA PRO A 49 -6.81 -13.46 -28.00
C PRO A 49 -8.29 -13.63 -27.63
N ARG A 50 -8.62 -14.74 -26.95
CA ARG A 50 -9.99 -15.01 -26.47
C ARG A 50 -10.43 -14.02 -25.38
N LEU A 51 -9.52 -13.68 -24.45
CA LEU A 51 -9.79 -12.68 -23.42
C LEU A 51 -9.98 -11.29 -24.05
N LEU A 52 -9.13 -10.89 -25.00
CA LEU A 52 -9.25 -9.62 -25.70
C LEU A 52 -10.56 -9.50 -26.46
N VAL A 53 -10.97 -10.54 -27.20
CA VAL A 53 -12.26 -10.58 -27.91
C VAL A 53 -13.41 -10.48 -26.92
N ARG A 54 -13.37 -11.19 -25.80
CA ARG A 54 -14.38 -11.11 -24.74
C ARG A 54 -14.47 -9.69 -24.18
N VAL A 55 -13.35 -9.09 -23.78
CA VAL A 55 -13.28 -7.73 -23.24
C VAL A 55 -13.85 -6.71 -24.25
N LEU A 56 -13.49 -6.82 -25.51
CA LEU A 56 -14.00 -5.93 -26.56
C LEU A 56 -15.52 -6.08 -26.74
N ARG A 57 -16.01 -7.31 -26.80
CA ARG A 57 -17.44 -7.59 -26.98
C ARG A 57 -18.25 -7.10 -25.77
N ASP A 58 -17.87 -7.49 -24.57
CA ASP A 58 -18.62 -7.24 -23.33
C ASP A 58 -18.64 -5.74 -22.99
N SER A 59 -17.56 -5.02 -23.31
CA SER A 59 -17.47 -3.56 -23.13
C SER A 59 -18.09 -2.73 -24.25
N ARG A 60 -18.58 -3.37 -25.32
CA ARG A 60 -19.02 -2.67 -26.55
C ARG A 60 -17.98 -1.67 -27.06
N GLY A 61 -16.70 -2.04 -27.03
CA GLY A 61 -15.58 -1.21 -27.47
C GLY A 61 -15.12 -0.11 -26.53
N ARG A 62 -15.74 0.06 -25.34
CA ARG A 62 -15.35 1.11 -24.38
C ARG A 62 -14.11 0.76 -23.58
N ALA A 63 -13.85 -0.52 -23.33
CA ALA A 63 -12.71 -0.96 -22.53
C ALA A 63 -11.35 -0.51 -23.07
N PRO A 64 -11.03 -0.62 -24.36
CA PRO A 64 -9.76 -0.14 -24.89
C PRO A 64 -9.54 1.35 -24.67
N TRP A 65 -10.57 2.16 -24.84
CA TRP A 65 -10.51 3.59 -24.61
C TRP A 65 -10.28 3.92 -23.11
N PHE A 66 -11.03 3.24 -22.23
CA PHE A 66 -10.87 3.38 -20.80
C PHE A 66 -9.44 2.96 -20.34
N LEU A 67 -9.02 1.76 -20.73
CA LEU A 67 -7.71 1.21 -20.35
C LEU A 67 -6.57 2.07 -20.93
N TYR A 68 -6.69 2.54 -22.14
CA TYR A 68 -5.72 3.45 -22.73
C TYR A 68 -5.58 4.74 -21.90
N ASN A 69 -6.68 5.39 -21.54
CA ASN A 69 -6.65 6.63 -20.76
C ASN A 69 -6.13 6.38 -19.32
N ALA A 70 -6.66 5.37 -18.62
CA ALA A 70 -6.35 5.11 -17.23
C ALA A 70 -4.95 4.48 -17.02
N LEU A 71 -4.39 3.76 -18.00
CA LEU A 71 -3.13 3.04 -17.85
C LEU A 71 -1.98 3.62 -18.65
N VAL A 72 -2.22 4.08 -19.87
CA VAL A 72 -1.18 4.53 -20.80
C VAL A 72 -1.10 6.05 -20.88
N ARG A 73 -2.22 6.69 -21.22
CA ARG A 73 -2.26 8.14 -21.42
C ARG A 73 -1.92 8.93 -20.16
N VAL A 74 -2.34 8.42 -18.99
CA VAL A 74 -2.01 9.02 -17.70
C VAL A 74 -0.51 9.17 -17.46
N SER A 75 0.32 8.29 -18.01
CA SER A 75 1.77 8.39 -17.91
C SER A 75 2.39 9.40 -18.88
N ARG A 76 1.73 9.69 -20.01
CA ARG A 76 2.26 10.57 -21.08
C ARG A 76 1.69 11.97 -21.02
N SER A 77 0.40 12.08 -20.72
CA SER A 77 -0.37 13.31 -20.68
C SER A 77 -1.38 13.26 -19.56
N PRO A 78 -0.93 13.42 -18.28
CA PRO A 78 -1.76 13.27 -17.08
C PRO A 78 -3.04 14.08 -17.11
N ALA A 79 -2.96 15.36 -17.42
CA ALA A 79 -4.11 16.26 -17.46
C ALA A 79 -5.15 15.85 -18.54
N ALA A 80 -4.70 15.32 -19.68
CA ALA A 80 -5.62 14.82 -20.69
C ALA A 80 -6.29 13.50 -20.28
N ALA A 81 -5.61 12.63 -19.53
CA ALA A 81 -6.21 11.42 -18.97
C ALA A 81 -7.20 11.75 -17.85
N ASP A 82 -6.88 12.76 -17.04
CA ASP A 82 -7.75 13.29 -16.01
C ASP A 82 -9.07 13.78 -16.59
N ARG A 83 -9.04 14.68 -17.57
CA ARG A 83 -10.24 15.18 -18.25
C ARG A 83 -11.03 14.09 -18.96
N ALA A 84 -10.38 13.02 -19.42
CA ALA A 84 -11.04 11.97 -20.17
C ALA A 84 -11.79 10.95 -19.29
N VAL A 85 -11.23 10.60 -18.12
CA VAL A 85 -11.74 9.47 -17.32
C VAL A 85 -11.59 9.70 -15.80
N LEU A 86 -10.41 10.19 -15.33
CA LEU A 86 -10.10 10.07 -13.92
C LEU A 86 -10.89 11.05 -13.05
N SER A 87 -11.17 12.26 -13.53
CA SER A 87 -11.97 13.25 -12.80
C SER A 87 -13.43 12.79 -12.62
N ASP A 88 -13.98 12.04 -13.56
CA ASP A 88 -15.32 11.47 -13.42
C ASP A 88 -15.36 10.35 -12.39
N LEU A 89 -14.32 9.52 -12.37
CA LEU A 89 -14.17 8.46 -11.36
C LEU A 89 -13.96 9.03 -9.96
N ASP A 90 -13.18 10.09 -9.80
CA ASP A 90 -12.99 10.77 -8.51
C ASP A 90 -14.32 11.38 -8.03
N ARG A 91 -15.08 12.03 -8.90
CA ARG A 91 -16.41 12.56 -8.58
C ARG A 91 -17.38 11.45 -8.17
N ALA A 92 -17.39 10.33 -8.88
CA ALA A 92 -18.23 9.18 -8.54
C ALA A 92 -17.84 8.57 -7.20
N TRP A 93 -16.54 8.49 -6.90
CA TRP A 93 -16.05 8.03 -5.60
C TRP A 93 -16.51 8.96 -4.46
N ARG A 94 -16.30 10.29 -4.59
CA ARG A 94 -16.69 11.28 -3.57
C ARG A 94 -18.19 11.40 -3.37
N GLY A 95 -18.96 11.36 -4.47
CA GLY A 95 -20.41 11.62 -4.46
C GLY A 95 -21.24 10.38 -4.15
N HIS A 96 -20.72 9.18 -4.41
CA HIS A 96 -21.53 7.96 -4.31
C HIS A 96 -20.83 6.85 -3.53
N LEU A 97 -19.64 6.44 -3.93
CA LEU A 97 -19.02 5.23 -3.38
C LEU A 97 -18.61 5.41 -1.91
N LEU A 98 -17.88 6.47 -1.58
CA LEU A 98 -17.46 6.75 -0.21
C LEU A 98 -18.66 7.00 0.73
N PRO A 99 -19.66 7.83 0.38
CA PRO A 99 -20.85 8.01 1.21
C PRO A 99 -21.62 6.70 1.44
N ALA A 100 -21.80 5.87 0.40
CA ALA A 100 -22.47 4.59 0.52
C ALA A 100 -21.71 3.63 1.45
N TYR A 101 -20.38 3.59 1.34
CA TYR A 101 -19.54 2.76 2.22
C TYR A 101 -19.63 3.22 3.69
N LYS A 102 -19.60 4.54 3.94
CA LYS A 102 -19.78 5.10 5.29
C LYS A 102 -21.14 4.74 5.88
N LEU A 103 -22.21 4.95 5.13
CA LEU A 103 -23.57 4.62 5.56
C LEU A 103 -23.75 3.12 5.85
N LEU A 104 -23.15 2.24 5.03
CA LEU A 104 -23.16 0.80 5.27
C LEU A 104 -22.50 0.45 6.60
N VAL A 105 -21.31 1.00 6.85
CA VAL A 105 -20.58 0.74 8.11
C VAL A 105 -21.35 1.28 9.31
N GLU A 106 -21.85 2.52 9.25
CA GLU A 106 -22.64 3.15 10.32
C GLU A 106 -23.93 2.39 10.63
N ALA A 107 -24.62 1.88 9.61
CA ALA A 107 -25.82 1.06 9.78
C ALA A 107 -25.48 -0.27 10.48
N ALA A 108 -24.47 -0.96 10.00
CA ALA A 108 -24.04 -2.25 10.54
C ALA A 108 -23.46 -2.15 11.95
N GLU A 109 -22.84 -1.01 12.32
CA GLU A 109 -22.37 -0.78 13.69
C GLU A 109 -23.50 -0.78 14.73
N LYS A 110 -24.70 -0.35 14.35
CA LYS A 110 -25.88 -0.37 15.22
C LYS A 110 -26.46 -1.79 15.43
N GLU A 111 -26.21 -2.67 14.47
CA GLU A 111 -26.74 -4.04 14.47
C GLU A 111 -25.79 -5.06 15.10
N VAL A 112 -24.47 -4.80 15.10
CA VAL A 112 -23.46 -5.80 15.44
C VAL A 112 -23.61 -6.39 16.84
N ASP A 113 -24.04 -5.59 17.84
CA ASP A 113 -24.13 -6.04 19.23
C ASP A 113 -25.36 -6.94 19.52
N GLN A 114 -26.39 -6.83 18.71
CA GLN A 114 -27.63 -7.62 18.83
C GLN A 114 -27.84 -8.58 17.65
N GLY A 115 -26.93 -8.58 16.67
CA GLY A 115 -27.06 -9.36 15.46
C GLY A 115 -27.02 -10.87 15.70
N THR A 116 -27.89 -11.61 15.01
CA THR A 116 -27.78 -13.06 14.93
C THR A 116 -26.50 -13.48 14.21
N PRO A 117 -26.00 -14.72 14.43
CA PRO A 117 -24.83 -15.23 13.71
C PRO A 117 -24.91 -15.04 12.19
N GLN A 118 -26.09 -15.34 11.64
CA GLN A 118 -26.33 -15.20 10.20
C GLN A 118 -26.21 -13.73 9.77
N ARG A 119 -26.76 -12.79 10.54
CA ARG A 119 -26.66 -11.34 10.21
C ARG A 119 -25.22 -10.83 10.31
N LEU A 120 -24.43 -11.32 11.29
CA LEU A 120 -23.00 -10.97 11.39
C LEU A 120 -22.22 -11.46 10.16
N ILE A 121 -22.52 -12.64 9.63
CA ILE A 121 -21.92 -13.16 8.40
C ILE A 121 -22.30 -12.27 7.19
N GLU A 122 -23.56 -11.87 7.09
CA GLU A 122 -24.04 -10.97 6.03
C GLU A 122 -23.35 -9.61 6.08
N ILE A 123 -23.21 -9.00 7.28
CA ILE A 123 -22.46 -7.75 7.46
C ILE A 123 -21.02 -7.90 6.97
N VAL A 124 -20.35 -9.00 7.31
CA VAL A 124 -18.99 -9.26 6.82
C VAL A 124 -18.95 -9.33 5.30
N ASP A 125 -19.88 -10.06 4.69
CA ASP A 125 -19.97 -10.20 3.23
C ASP A 125 -20.23 -8.84 2.53
N GLU A 126 -21.15 -8.03 3.06
CA GLU A 126 -21.54 -6.72 2.53
C GLU A 126 -20.39 -5.71 2.62
N VAL A 127 -19.78 -5.58 3.81
CA VAL A 127 -18.69 -4.62 4.06
C VAL A 127 -17.46 -4.98 3.25
N CYS A 128 -17.08 -6.27 3.18
CA CYS A 128 -15.94 -6.70 2.37
C CYS A 128 -16.16 -6.45 0.88
N ARG A 129 -17.37 -6.66 0.37
CA ARG A 129 -17.69 -6.40 -1.03
C ARG A 129 -17.61 -4.91 -1.35
N SER A 130 -18.16 -4.05 -0.48
CA SER A 130 -18.07 -2.59 -0.62
C SER A 130 -16.62 -2.10 -0.54
N ALA A 131 -15.82 -2.64 0.38
CA ALA A 131 -14.38 -2.36 0.45
C ALA A 131 -13.65 -2.81 -0.83
N GLY A 132 -14.09 -3.88 -1.48
CA GLY A 132 -13.56 -4.33 -2.78
C GLY A 132 -13.86 -3.34 -3.91
N GLU A 133 -15.09 -2.84 -4.00
CA GLU A 133 -15.46 -1.79 -4.96
C GLU A 133 -14.64 -0.50 -4.72
N TYR A 134 -14.46 -0.15 -3.45
CA TYR A 134 -13.61 0.95 -3.03
C TYR A 134 -12.15 0.73 -3.48
N LEU A 135 -11.62 -0.47 -3.26
CA LEU A 135 -10.25 -0.85 -3.66
C LEU A 135 -10.04 -0.72 -5.18
N TRP A 136 -11.04 -1.02 -6.00
CA TRP A 136 -10.98 -0.76 -7.44
C TRP A 136 -10.80 0.74 -7.73
N SER A 137 -11.59 1.61 -7.09
CA SER A 137 -11.45 3.06 -7.23
C SER A 137 -10.05 3.53 -6.83
N LEU A 138 -9.56 3.08 -5.68
CA LEU A 138 -8.19 3.38 -5.20
C LEU A 138 -7.13 2.90 -6.21
N ALA A 139 -7.28 1.71 -6.78
CA ALA A 139 -6.31 1.16 -7.73
C ALA A 139 -6.22 1.99 -9.03
N ILE A 140 -7.33 2.52 -9.52
CA ILE A 140 -7.37 3.31 -10.76
C ILE A 140 -7.09 4.79 -10.50
N VAL A 141 -7.82 5.41 -9.59
CA VAL A 141 -7.75 6.86 -9.32
C VAL A 141 -6.50 7.16 -8.47
N GLY A 142 -6.43 6.61 -7.27
CA GLY A 142 -5.28 6.78 -6.39
C GLY A 142 -3.98 6.25 -6.98
N GLY A 143 -4.03 5.09 -7.64
CA GLY A 143 -2.88 4.52 -8.35
C GLY A 143 -2.37 5.37 -9.54
N SER A 144 -3.18 6.29 -10.05
CA SER A 144 -2.76 7.25 -11.09
C SER A 144 -1.79 8.30 -10.56
N ALA A 145 -1.81 8.62 -9.27
CA ALA A 145 -0.88 9.55 -8.64
C ALA A 145 0.59 9.17 -8.91
N TRP A 146 0.94 7.89 -8.75
CA TRP A 146 2.30 7.42 -9.03
C TRP A 146 2.71 7.63 -10.50
N LYS A 147 1.81 7.42 -11.45
CA LYS A 147 2.09 7.63 -12.88
C LYS A 147 2.31 9.12 -13.20
N MET A 148 1.57 9.98 -12.52
CA MET A 148 1.70 11.44 -12.62
C MET A 148 3.00 11.93 -11.99
N GLU A 149 3.38 11.40 -10.84
CA GLU A 149 4.69 11.63 -10.21
C GLU A 149 5.83 11.23 -11.16
N GLN A 150 5.73 10.06 -11.81
CA GLN A 150 6.71 9.64 -12.81
C GLN A 150 6.76 10.56 -14.03
N ALA A 151 5.62 11.12 -14.45
CA ALA A 151 5.57 12.11 -15.53
C ALA A 151 6.26 13.42 -15.12
N LEU A 152 6.01 13.88 -13.89
CA LEU A 152 6.68 15.04 -13.31
C LEU A 152 8.20 14.83 -13.19
N GLY A 153 8.64 13.67 -12.73
CA GLY A 153 10.06 13.29 -12.67
C GLY A 153 10.74 13.24 -14.05
N ARG A 154 10.03 12.78 -15.09
CA ARG A 154 10.56 12.83 -16.47
C ARG A 154 10.66 14.26 -16.97
N PHE A 155 9.67 15.11 -16.70
CA PHE A 155 9.73 16.53 -17.04
C PHE A 155 10.89 17.22 -16.34
N TRP A 156 11.06 16.97 -15.04
CA TRP A 156 12.16 17.49 -14.23
C TRP A 156 13.51 17.14 -14.84
N ARG A 157 13.80 15.85 -15.04
CA ARG A 157 15.09 15.40 -15.59
C ARG A 157 15.41 16.01 -16.94
N LYS A 158 14.39 16.24 -17.77
CA LYS A 158 14.59 16.77 -19.12
C LYS A 158 14.80 18.29 -19.18
N TYR A 159 14.13 19.05 -18.31
CA TYR A 159 14.03 20.48 -18.46
C TYR A 159 14.48 21.31 -17.26
N LEU A 160 14.53 20.73 -16.06
CA LEU A 160 14.77 21.43 -14.80
C LEU A 160 16.06 20.98 -14.10
N ALA A 161 16.50 19.74 -14.27
CA ALA A 161 17.66 19.20 -13.56
C ALA A 161 18.94 20.02 -13.82
N GLY A 162 19.22 20.38 -15.08
CA GLY A 162 20.39 21.24 -15.42
C GLY A 162 20.26 22.67 -14.89
N PRO A 163 19.17 23.39 -15.19
CA PRO A 163 18.98 24.77 -14.69
C PRO A 163 18.96 24.90 -13.17
N LEU A 164 18.56 23.87 -12.43
CA LEU A 164 18.48 23.88 -10.96
C LEU A 164 19.66 23.19 -10.28
N ASP A 165 20.66 22.75 -11.05
CA ASP A 165 21.84 22.11 -10.47
C ASP A 165 22.56 23.05 -9.46
N GLY A 166 23.03 22.49 -8.34
CA GLY A 166 23.64 23.25 -7.25
C GLY A 166 22.69 24.10 -6.40
N THR A 167 21.37 24.11 -6.70
CA THR A 167 20.37 24.80 -5.87
C THR A 167 19.73 23.82 -4.84
N PRO A 168 19.13 24.35 -3.74
CA PRO A 168 18.37 23.52 -2.80
C PRO A 168 17.25 22.72 -3.50
N ALA A 169 16.57 23.31 -4.47
CA ALA A 169 15.57 22.64 -5.28
C ALA A 169 16.16 21.47 -6.10
N GLY A 170 17.33 21.67 -6.72
CA GLY A 170 18.04 20.65 -7.48
C GLY A 170 18.48 19.47 -6.62
N HIS A 171 19.00 19.73 -5.42
CA HIS A 171 19.39 18.68 -4.47
C HIS A 171 18.20 17.85 -3.99
N GLY A 172 17.06 18.49 -3.70
CA GLY A 172 15.86 17.79 -3.24
C GLY A 172 15.06 17.10 -4.34
N GLY A 173 15.17 17.56 -5.59
CA GLY A 173 14.54 16.96 -6.75
C GLY A 173 13.01 17.12 -6.84
N PRO A 174 12.36 16.43 -7.81
CA PRO A 174 10.94 16.60 -8.11
C PRO A 174 9.99 16.20 -6.97
N GLN A 175 10.43 15.38 -6.01
CA GLN A 175 9.61 14.99 -4.87
C GLN A 175 9.27 16.14 -3.94
N LEU A 176 10.09 17.20 -3.88
CA LEU A 176 9.79 18.38 -3.08
C LEU A 176 8.48 19.06 -3.52
N LEU A 177 8.12 18.93 -4.80
CA LEU A 177 6.89 19.49 -5.37
C LEU A 177 5.61 18.81 -4.88
N LEU A 178 5.72 17.64 -4.27
CA LEU A 178 4.58 16.84 -3.81
C LEU A 178 4.53 16.65 -2.29
N ARG A 179 5.40 17.36 -1.52
CA ARG A 179 5.44 17.29 -0.06
C ARG A 179 4.61 18.40 0.59
N GLY A 180 4.15 18.16 1.82
CA GLY A 180 3.43 19.16 2.62
C GLY A 180 2.19 19.70 1.89
N LEU A 181 1.48 18.85 1.15
CA LEU A 181 0.25 19.22 0.48
C LEU A 181 -0.89 19.22 1.49
N PRO A 182 -1.71 20.28 1.56
CA PRO A 182 -2.90 20.28 2.42
C PRO A 182 -3.83 19.11 2.06
N GLY A 183 -4.22 18.31 3.07
CA GLY A 183 -5.05 17.12 2.90
C GLY A 183 -4.31 15.83 2.58
N ALA A 184 -2.98 15.88 2.36
CA ALA A 184 -2.13 14.70 2.22
C ALA A 184 -1.31 14.41 3.49
N GLU A 185 -1.60 15.07 4.59
CA GLU A 185 -0.91 14.84 5.85
C GLU A 185 -1.16 13.39 6.31
N PRO A 186 -0.11 12.68 6.76
CA PRO A 186 -0.28 11.36 7.34
C PRO A 186 -1.23 11.42 8.55
N THR A 187 -2.34 10.72 8.48
CA THR A 187 -3.32 10.67 9.55
C THR A 187 -3.41 9.25 10.11
N PHE A 188 -3.72 9.15 11.41
CA PHE A 188 -3.91 7.91 12.13
C PHE A 188 -5.34 7.77 12.60
N PRO A 189 -6.31 7.52 11.72
CA PRO A 189 -7.67 7.27 12.16
C PRO A 189 -7.72 5.97 12.98
N PRO A 190 -8.70 5.83 13.89
CA PRO A 190 -8.87 4.62 14.71
C PRO A 190 -8.96 3.32 13.87
N HIS A 191 -9.44 3.43 12.64
CA HIS A 191 -9.56 2.30 11.70
C HIS A 191 -8.28 2.02 10.89
N ALA A 192 -7.20 2.78 11.07
CA ALA A 192 -5.93 2.47 10.43
C ALA A 192 -5.42 1.10 10.87
N VAL A 193 -4.87 0.34 9.91
CA VAL A 193 -4.53 -1.07 10.15
C VAL A 193 -3.03 -1.30 10.12
N LEU A 194 -2.60 -2.26 10.95
CA LEU A 194 -1.23 -2.82 10.92
C LEU A 194 -1.06 -3.86 9.81
N SER A 195 -2.16 -4.49 9.44
CA SER A 195 -2.27 -5.46 8.36
C SER A 195 -3.71 -5.50 7.87
N LEU A 196 -3.95 -5.82 6.62
CA LEU A 196 -5.30 -6.05 6.11
C LEU A 196 -5.96 -7.27 6.74
N ASP A 197 -5.18 -8.24 7.23
CA ASP A 197 -5.69 -9.42 7.93
C ASP A 197 -6.21 -9.04 9.32
N TRP A 198 -7.48 -9.32 9.59
CA TRP A 198 -8.20 -8.95 10.82
C TRP A 198 -7.71 -9.63 12.09
N TYR A 199 -6.82 -10.58 11.98
CA TYR A 199 -6.11 -11.12 13.15
C TYR A 199 -5.35 -10.00 13.89
N HIS A 200 -4.84 -9.01 13.16
CA HIS A 200 -4.13 -7.88 13.72
C HIS A 200 -5.10 -6.76 14.13
N PRO A 201 -4.87 -6.11 15.28
CA PRO A 201 -5.71 -5.01 15.73
C PRO A 201 -5.61 -3.79 14.82
N THR A 202 -6.62 -2.92 14.89
CA THR A 202 -6.58 -1.57 14.31
C THR A 202 -5.89 -0.59 15.25
N ALA A 203 -5.54 0.59 14.77
CA ALA A 203 -4.90 1.63 15.58
C ALA A 203 -5.72 2.02 16.81
N GLY A 204 -7.06 2.09 16.69
CA GLY A 204 -7.94 2.41 17.79
C GLY A 204 -8.05 1.31 18.88
N GLU A 205 -7.63 0.09 18.59
CA GLU A 205 -7.61 -1.03 19.54
C GLU A 205 -6.24 -1.15 20.26
N ILE A 206 -5.23 -0.44 19.79
CA ILE A 206 -3.91 -0.39 20.41
C ILE A 206 -3.89 0.83 21.31
N ALA A 207 -3.49 0.66 22.58
CA ALA A 207 -3.23 1.81 23.46
C ALA A 207 -2.09 2.64 22.83
N THR A 208 -2.42 3.75 22.20
CA THR A 208 -1.44 4.66 21.61
C THR A 208 -0.79 5.48 22.73
N ASP A 209 0.53 5.47 22.80
CA ASP A 209 1.29 6.42 23.62
C ASP A 209 0.95 7.84 23.13
N PRO A 210 0.49 8.76 24.00
CA PRO A 210 0.14 10.14 23.63
C PRO A 210 1.28 10.93 22.95
N ARG A 211 2.53 10.44 23.04
CA ARG A 211 3.71 11.03 22.41
C ARG A 211 3.73 10.89 20.87
N THR A 212 2.81 10.12 20.29
CA THR A 212 2.69 9.92 18.86
C THR A 212 1.76 10.92 18.15
N SER A 213 1.53 12.11 18.75
CA SER A 213 0.78 13.17 18.09
C SER A 213 1.61 13.72 16.90
N PRO A 214 1.08 13.72 15.68
CA PRO A 214 1.80 14.15 14.50
C PRO A 214 1.82 15.67 14.38
N ASN A 215 2.56 16.37 15.24
CA ASN A 215 3.03 17.71 14.89
C ASN A 215 4.24 17.54 13.95
N GLY A 216 3.96 17.04 12.75
CA GLY A 216 4.96 16.93 11.70
C GLY A 216 5.37 18.30 11.16
N PRO A 217 6.49 18.37 10.39
CA PRO A 217 7.05 19.61 9.84
C PRO A 217 6.21 20.22 8.70
N GLY A 218 4.88 20.10 8.75
CA GLY A 218 3.97 20.45 7.64
C GLY A 218 4.13 21.88 7.12
N ALA A 219 4.31 22.86 8.00
CA ALA A 219 4.53 24.25 7.60
C ALA A 219 5.88 24.44 6.89
N GLU A 220 6.94 23.79 7.36
CA GLU A 220 8.27 23.84 6.75
C GLU A 220 8.29 23.11 5.41
N LEU A 221 7.64 21.97 5.31
CA LEU A 221 7.48 21.23 4.05
C LEU A 221 6.68 22.03 3.02
N ALA A 222 5.61 22.71 3.44
CA ALA A 222 4.82 23.59 2.56
C ALA A 222 5.65 24.79 2.05
N ALA A 223 6.46 25.42 2.91
CA ALA A 223 7.37 26.48 2.55
C ALA A 223 8.45 26.01 1.55
N THR A 224 9.06 24.85 1.81
CA THR A 224 10.05 24.22 0.93
C THR A 224 9.44 23.90 -0.44
N ARG A 225 8.20 23.36 -0.48
CA ARG A 225 7.48 23.13 -1.73
C ARG A 225 7.28 24.42 -2.50
N ALA A 226 6.74 25.46 -1.85
CA ALA A 226 6.49 26.76 -2.49
C ALA A 226 7.77 27.38 -3.08
N ALA A 227 8.87 27.34 -2.35
CA ALA A 227 10.18 27.80 -2.82
C ALA A 227 10.67 26.99 -4.03
N THR A 228 10.49 25.67 -4.01
CA THR A 228 10.83 24.77 -5.13
C THR A 228 10.00 25.08 -6.37
N GLU A 229 8.68 25.29 -6.20
CA GLU A 229 7.79 25.67 -7.30
C GLU A 229 8.21 27.01 -7.93
N ALA A 230 8.55 28.01 -7.11
CA ALA A 230 9.03 29.31 -7.58
C ALA A 230 10.34 29.15 -8.38
N SER A 231 11.30 28.37 -7.88
CA SER A 231 12.56 28.08 -8.57
C SER A 231 12.33 27.41 -9.93
N CYS A 232 11.38 26.42 -9.99
CA CYS A 232 11.03 25.75 -11.25
C CYS A 232 10.43 26.73 -12.26
N ARG A 233 9.51 27.60 -11.83
CA ARG A 233 8.89 28.61 -12.71
C ARG A 233 9.92 29.61 -13.23
N SER A 234 10.80 30.09 -12.36
CA SER A 234 11.90 31.00 -12.75
C SER A 234 12.84 30.35 -13.78
N ALA A 235 13.17 29.05 -13.60
CA ALA A 235 14.01 28.31 -14.56
C ALA A 235 13.34 28.07 -15.93
N LEU A 236 12.04 28.33 -16.05
CA LEU A 236 11.24 28.16 -17.28
C LEU A 236 10.69 29.50 -17.83
N ASP A 237 11.03 30.64 -17.24
CA ASP A 237 10.42 31.93 -17.53
C ASP A 237 10.63 32.37 -19.01
N ASP A 238 11.76 32.00 -19.59
CA ASP A 238 12.08 32.20 -21.01
C ASP A 238 11.36 31.25 -21.97
N ARG A 239 10.60 30.26 -21.44
CA ARG A 239 9.98 29.18 -22.20
C ARG A 239 8.48 29.00 -21.87
N PRO A 240 7.59 29.95 -22.25
CA PRO A 240 6.21 30.03 -21.79
C PRO A 240 5.37 28.75 -22.08
N ARG A 241 5.66 28.05 -23.18
CA ARG A 241 4.97 26.78 -23.50
C ARG A 241 5.38 25.65 -22.55
N LEU A 242 6.63 25.62 -22.09
CA LEU A 242 7.11 24.63 -21.12
C LEU A 242 6.61 24.98 -19.72
N LEU A 243 6.57 26.26 -19.37
CA LEU A 243 6.02 26.75 -18.12
C LEU A 243 4.53 26.36 -17.98
N ALA A 244 3.71 26.63 -18.98
CA ALA A 244 2.31 26.24 -18.98
C ALA A 244 2.11 24.73 -18.85
N ARG A 245 2.94 23.94 -19.54
CA ARG A 245 2.94 22.48 -19.42
C ARG A 245 3.38 22.00 -18.03
N PHE A 246 4.34 22.65 -17.41
CA PHE A 246 4.78 22.36 -16.04
C PHE A 246 3.66 22.62 -15.05
N ASP A 247 3.01 23.80 -15.12
CA ASP A 247 1.92 24.16 -14.21
C ASP A 247 0.72 23.23 -14.34
N GLU A 248 0.33 22.86 -15.57
CA GLU A 248 -0.75 21.86 -15.79
C GLU A 248 -0.39 20.49 -15.19
N LEU A 249 0.84 20.03 -15.41
CA LEU A 249 1.33 18.75 -14.89
C LEU A 249 1.43 18.76 -13.37
N LEU A 250 1.97 19.84 -12.80
CA LEU A 250 2.12 20.01 -11.36
C LEU A 250 0.77 20.00 -10.64
N ALA A 251 -0.18 20.80 -11.13
CA ALA A 251 -1.52 20.89 -10.54
C ALA A 251 -2.23 19.53 -10.50
N VAL A 252 -2.14 18.75 -11.58
CA VAL A 252 -2.75 17.42 -11.63
C VAL A 252 -2.00 16.45 -10.70
N ALA A 253 -0.66 16.47 -10.68
CA ALA A 253 0.12 15.57 -9.82
C ALA A 253 -0.13 15.83 -8.33
N GLN A 254 -0.18 17.10 -7.91
CA GLN A 254 -0.50 17.50 -6.53
C GLN A 254 -1.92 17.07 -6.13
N ARG A 255 -2.92 17.32 -6.98
CA ARG A 255 -4.29 16.91 -6.72
C ARG A 255 -4.41 15.40 -6.53
N TYR A 256 -3.80 14.59 -7.38
CA TYR A 256 -3.86 13.13 -7.27
C TYR A 256 -3.02 12.57 -6.12
N ALA A 257 -1.97 13.25 -5.70
CA ALA A 257 -1.26 12.91 -4.47
C ALA A 257 -2.21 13.00 -3.25
N VAL A 258 -3.00 14.08 -3.15
CA VAL A 258 -4.02 14.25 -2.07
C VAL A 258 -5.13 13.20 -2.18
N ILE A 259 -5.72 13.02 -3.38
CA ILE A 259 -6.79 12.02 -3.59
C ILE A 259 -6.35 10.62 -3.16
N ARG A 260 -5.12 10.24 -3.46
CA ARG A 260 -4.57 8.94 -3.08
C ARG A 260 -4.53 8.76 -1.56
N GLU A 261 -4.07 9.78 -0.82
CA GLU A 261 -4.02 9.70 0.65
C GLU A 261 -5.42 9.63 1.26
N GLU A 262 -6.36 10.43 0.74
CA GLU A 262 -7.77 10.37 1.17
C GLU A 262 -8.37 8.98 0.92
N GLN A 263 -8.16 8.41 -0.27
CA GLN A 263 -8.65 7.08 -0.60
C GLN A 263 -7.98 5.98 0.22
N ALA A 264 -6.68 6.07 0.44
CA ALA A 264 -5.93 5.09 1.25
C ALA A 264 -6.38 5.12 2.71
N ARG A 265 -6.62 6.32 3.27
CA ARG A 265 -7.11 6.50 4.64
C ARG A 265 -8.44 5.82 4.88
N ASP A 266 -9.42 6.03 3.99
CA ASP A 266 -10.79 5.59 4.22
C ASP A 266 -11.06 4.14 3.75
N LEU A 267 -10.09 3.47 3.08
CA LEU A 267 -10.24 2.09 2.61
C LEU A 267 -10.61 1.12 3.75
N THR A 268 -9.97 1.29 4.89
CA THR A 268 -10.12 0.38 6.05
C THR A 268 -11.18 0.83 7.05
N LEU A 269 -12.07 1.72 6.66
CA LEU A 269 -13.13 2.28 7.53
C LEU A 269 -13.97 1.19 8.22
N GLY A 270 -14.30 0.12 7.53
CA GLY A 270 -15.10 -1.00 8.06
C GLY A 270 -14.31 -2.00 8.92
N TRP A 271 -12.97 -1.90 9.03
CA TRP A 271 -12.16 -2.92 9.72
C TRP A 271 -12.47 -3.09 11.20
N PRO A 272 -12.68 -2.02 12.01
CA PRO A 272 -13.10 -2.17 13.40
C PRO A 272 -14.41 -2.95 13.54
N LEU A 273 -15.40 -2.66 12.69
CA LEU A 273 -16.68 -3.38 12.65
C LEU A 273 -16.49 -4.86 12.30
N LEU A 274 -15.71 -5.16 11.25
CA LEU A 274 -15.42 -6.52 10.83
C LEU A 274 -14.73 -7.33 11.94
N ARG A 275 -13.83 -6.71 12.69
CA ARG A 275 -13.20 -7.32 13.86
C ARG A 275 -14.20 -7.58 14.99
N ARG A 276 -15.15 -6.67 15.23
CA ARG A 276 -16.24 -6.88 16.20
C ARG A 276 -17.14 -8.06 15.76
N CYS A 277 -17.51 -8.15 14.48
CA CYS A 277 -18.27 -9.28 13.96
C CYS A 277 -17.53 -10.61 14.17
N THR A 278 -16.23 -10.67 13.83
CA THR A 278 -15.43 -11.89 14.01
C THR A 278 -15.28 -12.28 15.48
N ARG A 279 -15.11 -11.32 16.39
CA ARG A 279 -15.05 -11.56 17.83
C ARG A 279 -16.34 -12.19 18.33
N ARG A 280 -17.49 -11.59 17.99
CA ARG A 280 -18.80 -12.10 18.41
C ARG A 280 -19.10 -13.50 17.87
N LEU A 281 -18.78 -13.77 16.61
CA LEU A 281 -18.89 -15.11 16.05
C LEU A 281 -17.96 -16.10 16.78
N GLY A 282 -16.73 -15.70 17.09
CA GLY A 282 -15.80 -16.49 17.88
C GLY A 282 -16.29 -16.78 19.30
N GLU A 283 -16.87 -15.79 19.99
CA GLU A 283 -17.48 -15.93 21.32
C GLU A 283 -18.62 -16.97 21.31
N GLN A 284 -19.45 -16.97 20.27
CA GLN A 284 -20.51 -17.97 20.10
C GLN A 284 -19.96 -19.39 19.88
N LEU A 285 -18.89 -19.53 19.09
CA LEU A 285 -18.24 -20.82 18.90
C LEU A 285 -17.56 -21.34 20.17
N VAL A 286 -17.03 -20.46 21.02
CA VAL A 286 -16.51 -20.83 22.34
C VAL A 286 -17.65 -21.26 23.25
N ALA A 287 -18.77 -20.50 23.27
CA ALA A 287 -19.92 -20.83 24.10
C ALA A 287 -20.58 -22.18 23.72
N SER A 288 -20.55 -22.55 22.44
CA SER A 288 -21.01 -23.88 21.97
C SER A 288 -19.99 -24.99 22.17
N GLY A 289 -18.76 -24.68 22.63
CA GLY A 289 -17.67 -25.66 22.77
C GLY A 289 -17.01 -26.08 21.44
N ALA A 290 -17.32 -25.42 20.32
CA ALA A 290 -16.77 -25.74 19.02
C ALA A 290 -15.28 -25.38 18.88
N VAL A 291 -14.83 -24.33 19.57
CA VAL A 291 -13.42 -23.89 19.66
C VAL A 291 -13.04 -23.60 21.10
N ALA A 292 -11.73 -23.60 21.38
CA ALA A 292 -11.22 -23.38 22.75
C ALA A 292 -11.05 -21.89 23.09
N ALA A 293 -10.75 -21.05 22.11
CA ALA A 293 -10.52 -19.62 22.30
C ALA A 293 -11.13 -18.81 21.14
N VAL A 294 -11.50 -17.54 21.42
CA VAL A 294 -12.08 -16.62 20.42
C VAL A 294 -11.18 -16.48 19.21
N ASP A 295 -9.87 -16.40 19.42
CA ASP A 295 -8.89 -16.27 18.34
C ASP A 295 -8.73 -17.51 17.46
N ASP A 296 -9.28 -18.67 17.87
CA ASP A 296 -9.31 -19.87 17.02
C ASP A 296 -10.17 -19.65 15.78
N PHE A 297 -11.13 -18.73 15.85
CA PHE A 297 -11.97 -18.31 14.74
C PHE A 297 -11.15 -17.92 13.50
N PHE A 298 -10.03 -17.25 13.65
CA PHE A 298 -9.16 -16.83 12.54
C PHE A 298 -8.49 -17.99 11.80
N PHE A 299 -8.54 -19.19 12.37
CA PHE A 299 -7.95 -20.41 11.79
C PHE A 299 -9.00 -21.37 11.20
N LEU A 300 -10.26 -20.94 11.12
CA LEU A 300 -11.36 -21.64 10.47
C LEU A 300 -11.55 -21.12 9.03
N THR A 301 -12.31 -21.86 8.24
CA THR A 301 -12.85 -21.43 6.95
C THR A 301 -14.28 -20.93 7.12
N ARG A 302 -14.78 -20.16 6.14
CA ARG A 302 -16.19 -19.71 6.15
C ARG A 302 -17.20 -20.87 6.23
N GLY A 303 -16.91 -21.96 5.51
CA GLY A 303 -17.75 -23.16 5.53
C GLY A 303 -17.83 -23.76 6.92
N GLU A 304 -16.70 -23.97 7.58
CA GLU A 304 -16.62 -24.51 8.94
C GLU A 304 -17.34 -23.63 9.97
N VAL A 305 -17.21 -22.31 9.85
CA VAL A 305 -17.96 -21.37 10.71
C VAL A 305 -19.46 -21.55 10.51
N SER A 306 -19.94 -21.64 9.26
CA SER A 306 -21.36 -21.80 8.96
C SER A 306 -21.90 -23.14 9.47
N GLU A 307 -21.16 -24.24 9.31
CA GLU A 307 -21.52 -25.58 9.80
C GLU A 307 -21.57 -25.61 11.34
N ALA A 308 -20.59 -25.03 12.01
CA ALA A 308 -20.56 -24.98 13.48
C ALA A 308 -21.73 -24.18 14.07
N LEU A 309 -22.15 -23.12 13.43
CA LEU A 309 -23.30 -22.29 13.85
C LEU A 309 -24.64 -23.00 13.62
N THR A 310 -24.68 -24.02 12.73
CA THR A 310 -25.87 -24.88 12.52
C THR A 310 -25.89 -26.15 13.38
N GLY A 311 -24.86 -26.34 14.22
CA GLY A 311 -24.80 -27.43 15.18
C GLY A 311 -24.21 -28.73 14.65
N THR A 312 -23.49 -28.72 13.53
CA THR A 312 -22.79 -29.90 13.00
C THR A 312 -21.53 -30.19 13.82
N PRO A 313 -21.37 -31.36 14.44
CA PRO A 313 -20.20 -31.70 15.23
C PRO A 313 -18.96 -31.81 14.33
N THR A 314 -17.96 -31.00 14.58
CA THR A 314 -16.65 -31.06 13.90
C THR A 314 -15.56 -30.74 14.93
N ASP A 315 -14.43 -31.42 14.86
CA ASP A 315 -13.28 -31.18 15.75
C ASP A 315 -12.54 -29.90 15.33
N LEU A 316 -13.22 -28.74 15.40
CA LEU A 316 -12.71 -27.45 14.96
C LEU A 316 -11.56 -26.96 15.84
N ALA A 317 -11.58 -27.26 17.13
CA ALA A 317 -10.53 -26.86 18.05
C ALA A 317 -9.17 -27.47 17.67
N ARG A 318 -9.14 -28.76 17.32
CA ARG A 318 -7.93 -29.43 16.83
C ARG A 318 -7.47 -28.88 15.48
N MET A 319 -8.42 -28.64 14.56
CA MET A 319 -8.12 -28.09 13.24
C MET A 319 -7.53 -26.67 13.35
N ALA A 320 -8.12 -25.79 14.16
CA ALA A 320 -7.62 -24.44 14.42
C ALA A 320 -6.21 -24.47 15.01
N THR A 321 -5.96 -25.33 15.99
CA THR A 321 -4.64 -25.51 16.60
C THR A 321 -3.57 -25.93 15.57
N GLY A 322 -3.88 -26.92 14.74
CA GLY A 322 -2.97 -27.38 13.68
C GLY A 322 -2.66 -26.29 12.64
N ARG A 323 -3.68 -25.54 12.21
CA ARG A 323 -3.53 -24.44 11.27
C ARG A 323 -2.79 -23.26 11.87
N ARG A 324 -3.01 -22.93 13.14
CA ARG A 324 -2.25 -21.92 13.87
C ARG A 324 -0.76 -22.26 13.91
N ALA A 325 -0.41 -23.51 14.23
CA ALA A 325 0.96 -23.98 14.23
C ALA A 325 1.62 -23.91 12.83
N LEU A 326 0.87 -24.27 11.78
CA LEU A 326 1.33 -24.13 10.40
C LEU A 326 1.55 -22.67 10.02
N TRP A 327 0.59 -21.79 10.32
CA TRP A 327 0.68 -20.34 10.05
C TRP A 327 1.87 -19.70 10.77
N GLN A 328 2.15 -20.06 12.02
CA GLN A 328 3.32 -19.59 12.75
C GLN A 328 4.64 -19.99 12.08
N ARG A 329 4.73 -21.21 11.53
CA ARG A 329 5.88 -21.65 10.74
C ARG A 329 6.01 -20.87 9.44
N GLN A 330 4.90 -20.71 8.70
CA GLN A 330 4.88 -19.97 7.43
C GLN A 330 5.30 -18.51 7.58
N ARG A 331 4.94 -17.85 8.68
CA ARG A 331 5.38 -16.46 8.95
C ARG A 331 6.89 -16.27 9.04
N ARG A 332 7.63 -17.33 9.37
CA ARG A 332 9.10 -17.31 9.46
C ARG A 332 9.78 -17.46 8.10
N LEU A 333 9.03 -17.86 7.08
CA LEU A 333 9.56 -18.02 5.73
C LEU A 333 9.56 -16.67 4.99
N ALA A 334 10.46 -16.51 4.02
CA ALA A 334 10.42 -15.42 3.06
C ALA A 334 9.59 -15.84 1.84
N ALA A 335 8.59 -15.04 1.47
CA ALA A 335 7.86 -15.27 0.24
C ALA A 335 8.66 -14.76 -0.96
N PRO A 336 8.69 -15.48 -2.08
CA PRO A 336 9.24 -14.94 -3.32
C PRO A 336 8.37 -13.76 -3.80
N LEU A 337 8.98 -12.77 -4.45
CA LEU A 337 8.26 -11.62 -5.01
C LEU A 337 7.24 -12.03 -6.07
N THR A 338 7.53 -13.10 -6.82
CA THR A 338 6.67 -13.62 -7.88
C THR A 338 6.63 -15.14 -7.84
N LEU A 339 5.45 -15.70 -8.17
CA LEU A 339 5.28 -17.14 -8.43
C LEU A 339 5.19 -17.36 -9.94
N GLY A 340 6.01 -18.30 -10.45
CA GLY A 340 6.07 -18.60 -11.87
C GLY A 340 6.92 -17.59 -12.68
N HIS A 341 6.83 -17.68 -13.99
CA HIS A 341 7.58 -16.82 -14.91
C HIS A 341 6.69 -15.65 -15.33
N PRO A 342 7.15 -14.40 -15.22
CA PRO A 342 6.41 -13.25 -15.74
C PRO A 342 6.24 -13.40 -17.25
N PRO A 343 5.06 -13.02 -17.80
CA PRO A 343 4.83 -13.07 -19.24
C PRO A 343 5.84 -12.20 -19.98
N ARG A 344 6.51 -12.76 -20.99
CA ARG A 344 7.58 -12.07 -21.75
C ARG A 344 7.13 -10.77 -22.43
N LEU A 345 5.84 -10.64 -22.76
CA LEU A 345 5.24 -9.48 -23.43
C LEU A 345 4.84 -8.36 -22.49
N ILE A 346 4.52 -8.68 -21.23
CA ILE A 346 4.12 -7.70 -20.19
C ILE A 346 4.97 -8.03 -18.97
N GLY A 347 6.29 -8.01 -19.13
CA GLY A 347 7.18 -8.11 -17.98
C GLY A 347 6.94 -6.93 -17.07
N ASP A 348 6.88 -7.19 -15.77
CA ASP A 348 6.75 -6.14 -14.75
C ASP A 348 7.86 -5.10 -14.99
N PRO A 349 7.52 -3.86 -15.41
CA PRO A 349 8.53 -2.83 -15.67
C PRO A 349 9.30 -2.49 -14.40
N ILE A 350 8.73 -2.77 -13.23
CA ILE A 350 9.33 -2.56 -11.92
C ILE A 350 10.38 -3.64 -11.66
N ALA A 351 10.03 -4.93 -11.85
CA ALA A 351 10.98 -6.03 -11.70
C ALA A 351 12.15 -5.90 -12.70
N ARG A 352 11.88 -5.45 -13.93
CA ARG A 352 12.94 -5.17 -14.94
C ARG A 352 13.82 -4.00 -14.52
N ALA A 353 13.27 -2.92 -13.97
CA ALA A 353 14.05 -1.78 -13.50
C ALA A 353 14.96 -2.16 -12.32
N VAL A 354 14.47 -2.98 -11.39
CA VAL A 354 15.28 -3.54 -10.29
C VAL A 354 16.38 -4.43 -10.81
N GLN A 355 16.07 -5.34 -11.74
CA GLN A 355 17.05 -6.23 -12.31
C GLN A 355 18.11 -5.48 -13.14
N ALA A 356 17.70 -4.45 -13.89
CA ALA A 356 18.63 -3.60 -14.64
C ALA A 356 19.53 -2.80 -13.68
N ALA A 357 18.98 -2.27 -12.58
CA ALA A 357 19.77 -1.59 -11.55
C ALA A 357 20.78 -2.51 -10.85
N ARG A 358 20.41 -3.78 -10.66
CA ARG A 358 21.33 -4.81 -10.12
C ARG A 358 22.50 -5.13 -11.07
N ASN A 359 22.26 -5.09 -12.39
CA ASN A 359 23.23 -5.50 -13.39
C ASN A 359 24.22 -4.40 -13.82
N THR A 360 23.99 -3.13 -13.43
CA THR A 360 24.74 -1.96 -13.95
C THR A 360 25.63 -1.26 -12.91
N ARG A 361 25.72 -1.75 -11.67
CA ARG A 361 26.52 -1.08 -10.62
C ARG A 361 27.60 -2.01 -10.07
N ASP A 362 28.84 -1.52 -10.03
CA ASP A 362 29.88 -2.03 -9.14
C ASP A 362 29.51 -1.64 -7.71
N LEU A 363 28.81 -2.53 -7.03
CA LEU A 363 28.39 -2.31 -5.64
C LEU A 363 29.36 -3.01 -4.70
N PRO A 364 29.59 -2.46 -3.50
CA PRO A 364 30.35 -3.13 -2.46
C PRO A 364 29.78 -4.53 -2.17
N GLU A 365 30.67 -5.44 -1.82
CA GLU A 365 30.27 -6.80 -1.42
C GLU A 365 29.28 -6.74 -0.25
N GLY A 366 28.15 -7.43 -0.36
CA GLY A 366 27.11 -7.42 0.67
C GLY A 366 26.05 -6.32 0.53
N ALA A 367 26.18 -5.37 -0.39
CA ALA A 367 25.18 -4.34 -0.61
C ALA A 367 23.82 -4.92 -1.01
N ILE A 368 22.74 -4.30 -0.51
CA ILE A 368 21.35 -4.64 -0.82
C ILE A 368 20.80 -3.56 -1.74
N ILE A 369 20.07 -3.98 -2.77
CA ILE A 369 19.47 -3.10 -3.75
C ILE A 369 17.96 -3.16 -3.66
N GLY A 370 17.32 -2.01 -3.72
CA GLY A 370 15.87 -1.85 -3.83
C GLY A 370 15.49 -0.66 -4.69
N HIS A 371 14.23 -0.24 -4.58
CA HIS A 371 13.75 0.97 -5.24
C HIS A 371 14.14 2.20 -4.43
N PRO A 372 14.66 3.27 -5.07
CA PRO A 372 14.90 4.56 -4.44
C PRO A 372 13.56 5.23 -4.11
N ALA A 373 13.08 5.02 -2.87
CA ALA A 373 11.74 5.40 -2.48
C ALA A 373 11.65 6.83 -1.94
N SER A 374 12.62 7.25 -1.16
CA SER A 374 12.75 8.62 -0.67
C SER A 374 14.22 9.02 -0.66
N ALA A 375 14.55 10.14 -1.28
CA ALA A 375 15.93 10.58 -1.43
C ALA A 375 16.58 10.95 -0.09
N GLY A 376 17.91 10.93 -0.09
CA GLY A 376 18.74 11.22 1.06
C GLY A 376 19.66 10.06 1.41
N ARG A 377 20.58 10.31 2.33
CA ARG A 377 21.53 9.31 2.83
C ARG A 377 21.61 9.39 4.35
N ALA A 378 21.46 8.26 5.02
CA ALA A 378 21.60 8.18 6.46
C ALA A 378 22.32 6.92 6.86
N THR A 379 23.01 6.99 8.01
CA THR A 379 23.70 5.88 8.62
C THR A 379 23.11 5.63 10.00
N GLY A 380 22.79 4.39 10.31
CA GLY A 380 22.19 4.02 11.59
C GLY A 380 22.27 2.52 11.87
N ARG A 381 21.92 2.14 13.09
CA ARG A 381 21.82 0.74 13.47
C ARG A 381 20.50 0.14 13.00
N VAL A 382 20.56 -1.01 12.40
CA VAL A 382 19.37 -1.78 11.95
C VAL A 382 18.53 -2.19 13.16
N ARG A 383 17.23 -1.97 13.05
CA ARG A 383 16.21 -2.59 13.88
C ARG A 383 15.20 -3.31 12.98
N ILE A 384 15.21 -4.63 13.06
CA ILE A 384 14.22 -5.45 12.34
C ILE A 384 12.94 -5.47 13.15
N ILE A 385 11.84 -5.01 12.54
CA ILE A 385 10.51 -5.01 13.11
C ILE A 385 9.65 -5.99 12.31
N ALA A 386 9.25 -7.08 12.96
CA ALA A 386 8.40 -8.09 12.34
C ALA A 386 6.90 -7.81 12.51
N GLY A 387 6.55 -6.98 13.51
CA GLY A 387 5.16 -6.63 13.79
C GLY A 387 5.01 -5.70 14.98
N PRO A 388 3.77 -5.40 15.40
CA PRO A 388 3.47 -4.44 16.46
C PRO A 388 4.12 -4.74 17.82
N ALA A 389 4.31 -6.01 18.13
CA ALA A 389 4.97 -6.43 19.37
C ALA A 389 6.40 -5.91 19.51
N ASP A 390 7.05 -5.61 18.39
CA ASP A 390 8.44 -5.14 18.34
C ASP A 390 8.55 -3.61 18.40
N PHE A 391 7.43 -2.87 18.28
CA PHE A 391 7.46 -1.40 18.19
C PHE A 391 8.14 -0.73 19.37
N ALA A 392 7.90 -1.22 20.58
CA ALA A 392 8.52 -0.70 21.80
C ALA A 392 10.05 -0.88 21.83
N SER A 393 10.60 -1.76 20.99
CA SER A 393 12.04 -1.99 20.89
C SER A 393 12.75 -1.04 19.94
N PHE A 394 12.01 -0.25 19.15
CA PHE A 394 12.58 0.69 18.19
C PHE A 394 13.04 1.97 18.89
N ALA A 395 14.28 2.36 18.67
CA ALA A 395 14.87 3.56 19.24
C ALA A 395 15.07 4.67 18.19
N ASP A 396 15.09 5.92 18.65
CA ASP A 396 15.32 7.08 17.78
C ASP A 396 16.69 6.96 17.07
N GLY A 397 16.69 7.28 15.79
CA GLY A 397 17.88 7.24 14.96
C GLY A 397 18.28 5.84 14.45
N GLU A 398 17.51 4.81 14.73
CA GLU A 398 17.71 3.50 14.11
C GLU A 398 17.21 3.44 12.68
N VAL A 399 17.70 2.47 11.91
CA VAL A 399 17.19 2.15 10.57
C VAL A 399 16.09 1.11 10.72
N LEU A 400 14.87 1.50 10.37
CA LEU A 400 13.71 0.62 10.37
C LEU A 400 13.82 -0.38 9.22
N VAL A 401 13.94 -1.66 9.54
CA VAL A 401 13.95 -2.73 8.54
C VAL A 401 12.75 -3.63 8.75
N ALA A 402 11.90 -3.79 7.72
CA ALA A 402 10.67 -4.55 7.82
C ALA A 402 10.33 -5.28 6.52
N LYS A 403 9.49 -6.32 6.59
CA LYS A 403 8.97 -6.97 5.37
C LYS A 403 8.09 -6.04 4.55
N ALA A 404 7.20 -5.32 5.20
CA ALA A 404 6.32 -4.30 4.64
C ALA A 404 5.80 -3.45 5.79
N THR A 405 5.32 -2.25 5.50
CA THR A 405 4.67 -1.37 6.49
C THR A 405 3.22 -1.09 6.11
N ALA A 406 2.42 -0.69 7.08
CA ALA A 406 1.03 -0.31 6.93
C ALA A 406 0.79 1.06 7.61
N PRO A 407 -0.34 1.73 7.43
CA PRO A 407 -0.57 3.08 7.96
C PRO A 407 -0.28 3.24 9.46
N ALA A 408 -0.59 2.27 10.29
CA ALA A 408 -0.32 2.32 11.72
C ALA A 408 1.18 2.22 12.12
N TRP A 409 2.10 2.06 11.15
CA TRP A 409 3.55 2.07 11.40
C TRP A 409 4.18 3.47 11.33
N THR A 410 3.43 4.50 10.87
CA THR A 410 3.94 5.87 10.69
C THR A 410 4.68 6.42 11.92
N PRO A 411 4.28 6.16 13.20
CA PRO A 411 5.04 6.63 14.34
C PRO A 411 6.52 6.22 14.33
N LEU A 412 6.83 5.01 13.85
CA LEU A 412 8.21 4.52 13.76
C LEU A 412 9.03 5.31 12.71
N PHE A 413 8.36 5.82 11.67
CA PHE A 413 9.05 6.61 10.65
C PHE A 413 9.59 7.93 11.22
N ILE A 414 8.84 8.57 12.11
CA ILE A 414 9.24 9.86 12.70
C ILE A 414 10.57 9.74 13.44
N SER A 415 10.80 8.61 14.09
CA SER A 415 12.01 8.31 14.86
C SER A 415 13.11 7.67 14.03
N ALA A 416 12.82 7.21 12.80
CA ALA A 416 13.78 6.45 12.00
C ALA A 416 14.80 7.35 11.30
N ALA A 417 16.08 6.97 11.33
CA ALA A 417 17.12 7.58 10.49
C ALA A 417 16.91 7.24 9.01
N ALA A 418 16.45 6.01 8.71
CA ALA A 418 16.11 5.55 7.37
C ALA A 418 15.13 4.37 7.43
N VAL A 419 14.52 4.05 6.29
CA VAL A 419 13.56 2.94 6.17
C VAL A 419 13.96 1.99 5.04
N VAL A 420 13.95 0.70 5.33
CA VAL A 420 14.24 -0.37 4.36
C VAL A 420 13.12 -1.41 4.43
N THR A 421 12.54 -1.78 3.29
CA THR A 421 11.53 -2.84 3.27
C THR A 421 11.79 -3.89 2.20
N ASP A 422 11.50 -5.16 2.51
CA ASP A 422 11.61 -6.27 1.56
C ASP A 422 10.58 -6.13 0.45
N GLY A 423 9.33 -5.87 0.82
CA GLY A 423 8.25 -5.61 -0.11
C GLY A 423 8.05 -4.12 -0.38
N GLY A 424 7.12 -3.83 -1.27
CA GLY A 424 6.71 -2.47 -1.58
C GLY A 424 7.24 -1.96 -2.92
N THR A 425 6.52 -0.96 -3.41
CA THR A 425 6.85 -0.23 -4.63
C THR A 425 6.98 1.25 -4.28
N LEU A 426 7.32 2.08 -5.25
CA LEU A 426 7.36 3.54 -5.07
C LEU A 426 5.99 4.14 -4.67
N ALA A 427 4.90 3.41 -4.84
CA ALA A 427 3.56 3.76 -4.40
C ALA A 427 3.14 3.10 -3.07
N ALA A 428 4.01 2.31 -2.45
CA ALA A 428 3.73 1.67 -1.17
C ALA A 428 3.70 2.70 -0.03
N HIS A 429 2.98 2.37 1.05
CA HIS A 429 2.89 3.20 2.25
C HIS A 429 4.28 3.66 2.77
N ALA A 430 5.24 2.74 2.86
CA ALA A 430 6.60 3.08 3.27
C ALA A 430 7.21 4.21 2.44
N SER A 431 7.06 4.14 1.11
CA SER A 431 7.61 5.12 0.19
C SER A 431 6.96 6.50 0.35
N LEU A 432 5.66 6.52 0.62
CA LEU A 432 4.88 7.75 0.75
C LEU A 432 5.24 8.47 2.04
N VAL A 433 5.17 7.76 3.15
CA VAL A 433 5.47 8.29 4.48
C VAL A 433 6.93 8.74 4.58
N ALA A 434 7.87 7.94 4.08
CA ALA A 434 9.29 8.31 4.07
C ALA A 434 9.55 9.61 3.30
N ARG A 435 8.87 9.82 2.15
CA ARG A 435 8.97 11.08 1.40
C ARG A 435 8.38 12.24 2.16
N GLU A 436 7.24 12.07 2.79
CA GLU A 436 6.55 13.12 3.55
C GLU A 436 7.42 13.60 4.72
N TYR A 437 8.03 12.67 5.44
CA TYR A 437 8.94 13.01 6.54
C TYR A 437 10.39 13.29 6.10
N GLY A 438 10.71 13.19 4.82
CA GLY A 438 12.06 13.44 4.32
C GLY A 438 13.10 12.39 4.73
N ILE A 439 12.66 11.20 5.08
CA ILE A 439 13.50 10.12 5.58
C ILE A 439 14.02 9.30 4.40
N PRO A 440 15.34 9.04 4.30
CA PRO A 440 15.88 8.17 3.26
C PRO A 440 15.22 6.81 3.28
N ALA A 441 14.77 6.31 2.10
CA ALA A 441 14.09 5.01 2.08
C ALA A 441 14.43 4.20 0.84
N VAL A 442 14.62 2.89 1.06
CA VAL A 442 14.83 1.86 0.04
C VAL A 442 13.79 0.77 0.24
N VAL A 443 12.93 0.55 -0.76
CA VAL A 443 11.85 -0.44 -0.68
C VAL A 443 11.98 -1.52 -1.75
N GLY A 444 11.30 -2.66 -1.58
CA GLY A 444 11.35 -3.73 -2.58
C GLY A 444 12.70 -4.41 -2.67
N THR A 445 13.43 -4.52 -1.57
CA THR A 445 14.74 -5.18 -1.52
C THR A 445 14.66 -6.69 -1.70
N GLY A 446 13.54 -7.27 -1.32
CA GLY A 446 13.25 -8.70 -1.40
C GLY A 446 13.76 -9.53 -0.22
N ASP A 447 14.90 -9.16 0.37
CA ASP A 447 15.62 -9.99 1.32
C ASP A 447 16.37 -9.22 2.45
N ALA A 448 16.14 -7.92 2.59
CA ALA A 448 16.84 -7.11 3.60
C ALA A 448 16.61 -7.64 5.02
N THR A 449 15.38 -8.06 5.36
CA THR A 449 15.07 -8.62 6.69
C THR A 449 15.78 -9.95 6.98
N THR A 450 16.29 -10.65 5.98
CA THR A 450 17.03 -11.91 6.12
C THR A 450 18.54 -11.74 6.06
N ARG A 451 19.00 -10.69 5.37
CA ARG A 451 20.43 -10.40 5.19
C ARG A 451 21.01 -9.48 6.26
N LEU A 452 20.18 -8.58 6.79
CA LEU A 452 20.58 -7.67 7.87
C LEU A 452 20.24 -8.26 9.23
N HIS A 453 20.93 -7.77 10.25
CA HIS A 453 20.73 -8.17 11.64
C HIS A 453 20.50 -6.95 12.53
N THR A 454 19.59 -7.07 13.48
CA THR A 454 19.37 -6.01 14.48
C THR A 454 20.70 -5.64 15.17
N GLY A 455 20.96 -4.34 15.26
CA GLY A 455 22.20 -3.77 15.79
C GLY A 455 23.33 -3.58 14.76
N GLN A 456 23.22 -4.15 13.56
CA GLN A 456 24.20 -3.97 12.48
C GLN A 456 24.18 -2.51 11.99
N LEU A 457 25.36 -1.92 11.80
CA LEU A 457 25.48 -0.57 11.26
C LEU A 457 25.38 -0.60 9.73
N VAL A 458 24.53 0.23 9.16
CA VAL A 458 24.34 0.33 7.71
C VAL A 458 24.25 1.78 7.25
N THR A 459 24.63 2.04 6.01
CA THR A 459 24.29 3.28 5.30
C THR A 459 23.17 2.99 4.30
N VAL A 460 22.09 3.76 4.37
CA VAL A 460 20.97 3.72 3.45
C VAL A 460 21.06 4.93 2.51
N ASP A 461 21.19 4.68 1.21
CA ASP A 461 21.10 5.70 0.18
C ASP A 461 19.77 5.60 -0.56
N GLY A 462 18.81 6.38 -0.11
CA GLY A 462 17.47 6.43 -0.68
C GLY A 462 17.40 7.08 -2.06
N SER A 463 18.46 7.80 -2.49
CA SER A 463 18.58 8.36 -3.83
C SER A 463 19.09 7.31 -4.82
N ALA A 464 20.06 6.51 -4.39
CA ALA A 464 20.63 5.41 -5.17
C ALA A 464 19.81 4.12 -5.09
N GLY A 465 18.99 3.95 -4.05
CA GLY A 465 18.25 2.70 -3.79
C GLY A 465 19.17 1.58 -3.28
N THR A 466 20.19 1.93 -2.47
CA THR A 466 21.15 0.98 -1.92
C THR A 466 21.18 1.00 -0.41
N VAL A 467 21.49 -0.16 0.18
CA VAL A 467 21.77 -0.32 1.62
C VAL A 467 23.11 -1.02 1.74
N GLU A 468 24.06 -0.38 2.37
CA GLU A 468 25.44 -0.84 2.49
C GLU A 468 25.77 -1.15 3.94
N PRO A 469 26.05 -2.43 4.29
CA PRO A 469 26.58 -2.80 5.58
C PRO A 469 27.96 -2.14 5.82
N ILE A 470 28.15 -1.56 7.01
CA ILE A 470 29.43 -1.01 7.41
C ILE A 470 30.17 -2.07 8.22
N ASP A 471 31.32 -2.51 7.75
CA ASP A 471 32.21 -3.40 8.48
C ASP A 471 32.95 -2.61 9.57
N THR A 472 32.47 -2.70 10.80
CA THR A 472 33.07 -2.02 11.96
C THR A 472 34.50 -2.52 12.25
N LYS A 473 34.94 -3.68 11.73
CA LYS A 473 36.31 -4.15 11.84
C LYS A 473 37.30 -3.38 10.96
N ARG A 474 36.83 -2.67 9.93
CA ARG A 474 37.68 -1.84 9.05
C ARG A 474 37.79 -0.38 9.47
N VAL A 475 36.95 0.08 10.40
CA VAL A 475 36.88 1.51 10.78
C VAL A 475 37.56 1.81 12.09
N GLY A 476 38.11 0.81 12.81
CA GLY A 476 38.97 1.03 13.98
C GLY A 476 38.32 1.87 15.10
N LEU A 477 37.05 1.60 15.44
CA LEU A 477 36.33 2.15 16.60
C LEU A 477 36.12 1.08 17.65
#